data_4aaeb2e0e28e70838e4823753c161e8f
#
_entry.id   4aaeb2e0e28e70838e4823753c161e8f
#
_cell.length_a   1.000
_cell.length_b   1.000
_cell.length_c   1.000
_cell.angle_alpha   90.00
_cell.angle_beta   90.00
_cell.angle_gamma   90.00
#
_symmetry.space_group_name_H-M   'P 1'
#
loop_
_entity.id
_entity.type
_entity.pdbx_description
1 polymer ?
#
loop_
_entity_poly.entity_id
_entity_poly.type
_entity_poly.pdbx_seq_one_letter_code
_entity_poly.pdbx_strand_id
1 'polypeptide(L)'
;MDRLSLSVSGSEGNGSGIDRRRFLKTTAGAAAGIAGSLSAPYVNAQSGITLRFLNAETTAASQTVLRNACNEYQSKFGVKIVVDSTPISSGFAKSMAAINAGTPYDIATAGYIAHILQYAMADQIVPLTDLVKKYSWGKQGTWSYKGENWFYPYDYNLVTVFYRKDLYQEKGLKVPKTWAEFLENCRALTVTKDGNIERGGCVIPLASDSATNWASFGNLFAEAPKFYDDKWNVVLDAPENAGPTGRFLDLYADLYKTMPAGMNTVSYAEL
;
A
#
# COMPACT_ATOMS: atom_id res chain seq x y z
N MET A 1 -20.32 -8.94 -30.60
CA MET A 1 -19.76 -7.79 -29.91
C MET A 1 -18.24 -8.05 -29.83
N ASP A 2 -17.52 -7.25 -30.60
CA ASP A 2 -16.18 -7.56 -31.07
C ASP A 2 -15.09 -7.52 -29.96
N ARG A 3 -14.25 -8.54 -30.02
CA ARG A 3 -13.01 -8.59 -29.21
C ARG A 3 -11.98 -7.66 -29.84
N LEU A 4 -11.55 -6.65 -29.13
CA LEU A 4 -10.39 -5.85 -29.49
C LEU A 4 -9.12 -6.65 -29.19
N SER A 5 -8.47 -7.17 -30.23
CA SER A 5 -7.13 -7.71 -30.20
C SER A 5 -6.13 -6.56 -30.38
N LEU A 6 -5.36 -6.26 -29.36
CA LEU A 6 -4.22 -5.35 -29.44
C LEU A 6 -2.98 -6.15 -29.86
N SER A 7 -2.58 -6.02 -31.12
CA SER A 7 -1.28 -6.47 -31.60
C SER A 7 -0.24 -5.40 -31.30
N VAL A 8 0.77 -5.75 -30.48
CA VAL A 8 1.94 -4.92 -30.28
C VAL A 8 3.01 -5.35 -31.27
N SER A 9 3.28 -4.52 -32.26
CA SER A 9 4.41 -4.66 -33.18
C SER A 9 5.68 -4.19 -32.48
N GLY A 10 6.66 -5.08 -32.27
CA GLY A 10 7.98 -4.74 -31.77
C GLY A 10 8.80 -4.00 -32.84
N SER A 11 9.38 -2.87 -32.47
CA SER A 11 10.50 -2.26 -33.18
C SER A 11 11.78 -2.50 -32.38
N GLU A 12 12.71 -3.26 -32.98
CA GLU A 12 14.05 -3.45 -32.44
C GLU A 12 14.82 -2.12 -32.52
N GLY A 13 15.10 -1.52 -31.36
CA GLY A 13 15.98 -0.39 -31.17
C GLY A 13 17.28 -0.82 -30.53
N ASN A 14 18.36 -0.84 -31.31
CA ASN A 14 19.70 -1.14 -30.86
C ASN A 14 20.26 0.00 -30.01
N GLY A 15 20.24 -0.15 -28.69
CA GLY A 15 20.76 0.83 -27.71
C GLY A 15 21.70 0.12 -26.74
N SER A 16 22.98 0.47 -26.77
CA SER A 16 24.05 0.00 -25.87
C SER A 16 23.82 0.46 -24.44
N GLY A 17 22.87 -0.17 -23.75
CA GLY A 17 22.67 -0.02 -22.32
C GLY A 17 23.54 -1.01 -21.55
N ILE A 18 24.28 -0.50 -20.56
CA ILE A 18 25.06 -1.32 -19.63
C ILE A 18 24.09 -2.30 -18.94
N ASP A 19 24.23 -3.60 -19.24
CA ASP A 19 23.40 -4.66 -18.68
C ASP A 19 23.67 -4.78 -17.17
N ARG A 20 22.77 -4.22 -16.36
CA ARG A 20 22.81 -4.25 -14.88
C ARG A 20 22.86 -5.68 -14.33
N ARG A 21 22.32 -6.68 -15.06
CA ARG A 21 22.45 -8.09 -14.69
C ARG A 21 23.89 -8.59 -14.82
N ARG A 22 24.68 -8.04 -15.73
CA ARG A 22 26.11 -8.36 -15.87
C ARG A 22 26.94 -7.77 -14.75
N PHE A 23 26.62 -6.55 -14.32
CA PHE A 23 27.31 -5.89 -13.19
C PHE A 23 27.12 -6.66 -11.88
N LEU A 24 25.88 -7.12 -11.60
CA LEU A 24 25.60 -7.93 -10.40
C LEU A 24 26.17 -9.35 -10.45
N LYS A 25 26.34 -9.94 -11.64
CA LYS A 25 26.97 -11.27 -11.80
C LYS A 25 28.50 -11.24 -11.75
N THR A 26 29.14 -10.14 -12.11
CA THR A 26 30.61 -10.00 -12.06
C THR A 26 31.14 -9.73 -10.65
N THR A 27 30.32 -9.16 -9.76
CA THR A 27 30.68 -8.99 -8.34
C THR A 27 30.47 -10.25 -7.49
N ALA A 28 29.70 -11.23 -7.95
CA ALA A 28 29.49 -12.51 -7.25
C ALA A 28 30.59 -13.57 -7.53
N GLY A 29 31.47 -13.32 -8.48
CA GLY A 29 32.50 -14.30 -8.92
C GLY A 29 33.85 -14.20 -8.21
N ALA A 30 34.10 -13.26 -7.32
CA ALA A 30 35.42 -13.00 -6.71
C ALA A 30 35.52 -13.34 -5.22
N ALA A 31 34.58 -14.11 -4.65
CA ALA A 31 34.61 -14.48 -3.23
C ALA A 31 34.64 -15.99 -3.00
N ALA A 32 35.54 -16.71 -3.67
CA ALA A 32 35.87 -18.07 -3.29
C ALA A 32 37.29 -18.11 -2.68
N GLY A 33 37.35 -18.10 -1.37
CA GLY A 33 38.56 -18.37 -0.59
C GLY A 33 38.84 -17.40 0.52
N ILE A 34 38.25 -17.67 1.69
CA ILE A 34 38.90 -17.68 3.02
C ILE A 34 37.79 -18.00 4.05
N ALA A 35 37.86 -19.22 4.60
CA ALA A 35 37.08 -19.59 5.78
C ALA A 35 37.75 -18.98 7.01
N GLY A 36 37.01 -18.15 7.75
CA GLY A 36 37.47 -17.62 9.01
C GLY A 36 36.62 -16.46 9.49
N SER A 37 35.86 -16.71 10.58
CA SER A 37 35.13 -15.75 11.42
C SER A 37 33.96 -15.03 10.80
N LEU A 38 32.76 -15.41 11.24
CA LEU A 38 31.49 -14.70 11.04
C LEU A 38 31.48 -13.38 11.83
N SER A 39 32.20 -12.39 11.35
CA SER A 39 31.90 -11.00 11.65
C SER A 39 30.91 -10.52 10.58
N ALA A 40 29.83 -9.88 11.01
CA ALA A 40 28.89 -9.24 10.10
C ALA A 40 29.67 -8.45 9.04
N PRO A 41 29.29 -8.51 7.74
CA PRO A 41 30.00 -7.74 6.73
C PRO A 41 29.92 -6.27 7.11
N TYR A 42 31.04 -5.72 7.59
CA TYR A 42 31.25 -4.28 7.63
C TYR A 42 31.12 -3.81 6.20
N VAL A 43 30.04 -3.15 5.87
CA VAL A 43 29.96 -2.36 4.66
C VAL A 43 31.03 -1.28 4.84
N ASN A 44 32.18 -1.46 4.20
CA ASN A 44 33.20 -0.41 4.12
C ASN A 44 32.49 0.83 3.57
N ALA A 45 32.39 1.87 4.39
CA ALA A 45 31.81 3.14 4.02
C ALA A 45 32.57 3.69 2.81
N GLN A 46 32.10 3.41 1.61
CA GLN A 46 32.57 4.12 0.41
C GLN A 46 32.02 5.56 0.53
N SER A 47 32.88 6.46 0.97
CA SER A 47 32.57 7.89 1.01
C SER A 47 32.16 8.34 -0.40
N GLY A 48 30.93 8.85 -0.51
CA GLY A 48 30.39 9.39 -1.76
C GLY A 48 29.17 8.69 -2.37
N ILE A 49 28.68 7.59 -1.77
CA ILE A 49 27.44 6.98 -2.24
C ILE A 49 26.23 7.84 -1.82
N THR A 50 25.38 8.15 -2.79
CA THR A 50 24.10 8.81 -2.55
C THR A 50 22.98 7.92 -3.06
N LEU A 51 22.01 7.61 -2.20
CA LEU A 51 20.79 6.87 -2.55
C LEU A 51 19.62 7.84 -2.64
N ARG A 52 18.73 7.60 -3.59
CA ARG A 52 17.47 8.32 -3.75
C ARG A 52 16.33 7.48 -3.22
N PHE A 53 15.59 8.02 -2.28
CA PHE A 53 14.45 7.34 -1.65
C PHE A 53 13.15 8.08 -1.94
N LEU A 54 12.22 7.44 -2.65
CA LEU A 54 10.85 7.92 -2.81
C LEU A 54 10.02 7.47 -1.62
N ASN A 55 9.62 8.44 -0.79
CA ASN A 55 8.86 8.21 0.42
C ASN A 55 7.39 8.65 0.23
N ALA A 56 6.44 7.81 0.64
CA ALA A 56 5.02 8.12 0.58
C ALA A 56 4.46 8.76 1.86
N GLU A 57 5.25 8.82 2.94
CA GLU A 57 4.85 9.47 4.18
C GLU A 57 5.06 10.98 4.11
N THR A 58 3.97 11.74 4.31
CA THR A 58 3.97 13.20 4.16
C THR A 58 3.72 13.96 5.45
N THR A 59 3.36 13.28 6.56
CA THR A 59 3.15 13.95 7.84
C THR A 59 4.46 14.51 8.40
N ALA A 60 4.42 15.67 9.05
CA ALA A 60 5.61 16.31 9.60
C ALA A 60 6.34 15.42 10.63
N ALA A 61 5.58 14.65 11.42
CA ALA A 61 6.14 13.72 12.40
C ALA A 61 6.92 12.59 11.69
N SER A 62 6.30 11.90 10.74
CA SER A 62 6.94 10.80 9.99
C SER A 62 8.16 11.29 9.21
N GLN A 63 8.08 12.44 8.58
CA GLN A 63 9.24 13.03 7.88
C GLN A 63 10.39 13.37 8.83
N THR A 64 10.10 13.79 10.06
CA THR A 64 11.13 14.05 11.06
C THR A 64 11.83 12.78 11.48
N VAL A 65 11.07 11.71 11.78
CA VAL A 65 11.63 10.40 12.13
C VAL A 65 12.50 9.86 10.98
N LEU A 66 12.00 9.90 9.77
CA LEU A 66 12.73 9.43 8.58
C LEU A 66 14.04 10.22 8.37
N ARG A 67 13.99 11.54 8.48
CA ARG A 67 15.17 12.41 8.35
C ARG A 67 16.24 12.08 9.38
N ASN A 68 15.82 11.86 10.64
CA ASN A 68 16.73 11.47 11.71
C ASN A 68 17.37 10.10 11.42
N ALA A 69 16.60 9.12 10.98
CA ALA A 69 17.10 7.81 10.59
C ALA A 69 18.10 7.88 9.42
N CYS A 70 17.81 8.68 8.39
CA CYS A 70 18.74 8.91 7.27
C CYS A 70 20.06 9.57 7.71
N ASN A 71 19.99 10.55 8.61
CA ASN A 71 21.18 11.22 9.15
C ASN A 71 22.02 10.26 10.01
N GLU A 72 21.37 9.45 10.82
CA GLU A 72 22.04 8.42 11.62
C GLU A 72 22.73 7.37 10.72
N TYR A 73 22.04 6.94 9.67
CA TYR A 73 22.59 6.00 8.69
C TYR A 73 23.81 6.61 7.96
N GLN A 74 23.72 7.86 7.54
CA GLN A 74 24.83 8.57 6.92
C GLN A 74 26.02 8.69 7.88
N SER A 75 25.78 9.00 9.15
CA SER A 75 26.84 9.12 10.16
C SER A 75 27.53 7.78 10.43
N LYS A 76 26.78 6.66 10.41
CA LYS A 76 27.33 5.32 10.69
C LYS A 76 28.03 4.70 9.47
N PHE A 77 27.50 4.95 8.27
CA PHE A 77 27.90 4.18 7.09
C PHE A 77 28.45 5.06 5.94
N GLY A 78 28.47 6.39 6.10
CA GLY A 78 28.97 7.32 5.07
C GLY A 78 28.11 7.40 3.82
N VAL A 79 26.91 6.80 3.82
CA VAL A 79 25.96 6.78 2.68
C VAL A 79 24.91 7.86 2.88
N LYS A 80 24.84 8.81 1.94
CA LYS A 80 23.82 9.86 1.94
C LYS A 80 22.51 9.31 1.38
N ILE A 81 21.38 9.59 2.04
CA ILE A 81 20.05 9.27 1.53
C ILE A 81 19.32 10.58 1.26
N VAL A 82 18.93 10.79 -0.01
CA VAL A 82 18.10 11.91 -0.43
C VAL A 82 16.65 11.44 -0.51
N VAL A 83 15.83 11.96 0.39
CA VAL A 83 14.41 11.62 0.48
C VAL A 83 13.61 12.57 -0.37
N ASP A 84 12.79 12.01 -1.27
CA ASP A 84 11.79 12.71 -2.06
C ASP A 84 10.41 12.24 -1.60
N SER A 85 9.65 13.10 -0.92
CA SER A 85 8.35 12.76 -0.36
C SER A 85 7.21 13.15 -1.29
N THR A 86 6.23 12.28 -1.43
CA THR A 86 5.02 12.49 -2.23
C THR A 86 3.84 11.77 -1.59
N PRO A 87 2.61 12.26 -1.73
CA PRO A 87 1.43 11.53 -1.26
C PRO A 87 1.38 10.11 -1.84
N ILE A 88 0.90 9.15 -1.05
CA ILE A 88 0.84 7.73 -1.44
C ILE A 88 0.06 7.50 -2.74
N SER A 89 -0.99 8.31 -2.98
CA SER A 89 -1.79 8.29 -4.21
C SER A 89 -0.98 8.65 -5.47
N SER A 90 0.08 9.42 -5.34
CA SER A 90 0.94 9.88 -6.45
C SER A 90 2.25 9.08 -6.57
N GLY A 91 2.61 8.31 -5.54
CA GLY A 91 3.91 7.64 -5.44
C GLY A 91 4.20 6.70 -6.60
N PHE A 92 3.21 5.89 -6.98
CA PHE A 92 3.36 4.96 -8.11
C PHE A 92 3.62 5.67 -9.44
N ALA A 93 2.80 6.67 -9.77
CA ALA A 93 2.96 7.43 -11.02
C ALA A 93 4.32 8.15 -11.07
N LYS A 94 4.76 8.74 -9.95
CA LYS A 94 6.07 9.40 -9.84
C LYS A 94 7.23 8.43 -10.01
N SER A 95 7.15 7.25 -9.41
CA SER A 95 8.15 6.19 -9.55
C SER A 95 8.22 5.70 -10.99
N MET A 96 7.08 5.43 -11.63
CA MET A 96 7.03 5.01 -13.03
C MET A 96 7.60 6.06 -13.97
N ALA A 97 7.31 7.35 -13.74
CA ALA A 97 7.88 8.44 -14.52
C ALA A 97 9.42 8.48 -14.40
N ALA A 98 9.96 8.30 -13.19
CA ALA A 98 11.40 8.25 -12.96
C ALA A 98 12.07 7.04 -13.64
N ILE A 99 11.43 5.87 -13.61
CA ILE A 99 11.89 4.66 -14.32
C ILE A 99 11.94 4.90 -15.83
N ASN A 100 10.87 5.45 -16.40
CA ASN A 100 10.78 5.73 -17.84
C ASN A 100 11.78 6.79 -18.28
N ALA A 101 12.10 7.75 -17.42
CA ALA A 101 13.13 8.77 -17.66
C ALA A 101 14.58 8.23 -17.50
N GLY A 102 14.78 6.95 -17.14
CA GLY A 102 16.11 6.35 -16.91
C GLY A 102 16.78 6.83 -15.61
N THR A 103 16.03 7.45 -14.70
CA THR A 103 16.50 7.96 -13.40
C THR A 103 15.69 7.36 -12.24
N PRO A 104 15.61 6.03 -12.10
CA PRO A 104 14.80 5.39 -11.06
C PRO A 104 15.30 5.77 -9.66
N TYR A 105 14.42 5.63 -8.68
CA TYR A 105 14.79 5.65 -7.28
C TYR A 105 15.50 4.34 -6.89
N ASP A 106 16.43 4.43 -5.94
CA ASP A 106 17.10 3.25 -5.38
C ASP A 106 16.20 2.52 -4.40
N ILE A 107 15.36 3.27 -3.69
CA ILE A 107 14.37 2.78 -2.73
C ILE A 107 13.07 3.52 -3.00
N ALA A 108 11.94 2.81 -2.98
CA ALA A 108 10.62 3.43 -3.07
C ALA A 108 9.64 2.74 -2.13
N THR A 109 8.80 3.53 -1.46
CA THR A 109 7.62 2.99 -0.77
C THR A 109 6.53 2.68 -1.78
N ALA A 110 5.81 1.59 -1.54
CA ALA A 110 4.66 1.20 -2.33
C ALA A 110 3.43 1.06 -1.42
N GLY A 111 2.37 1.77 -1.75
CA GLY A 111 1.13 1.75 -0.97
C GLY A 111 0.27 0.50 -1.18
N TYR A 112 0.55 -0.28 -2.24
CA TYR A 112 -0.27 -1.44 -2.61
C TYR A 112 0.56 -2.59 -3.12
N ILE A 113 0.15 -3.82 -2.79
CA ILE A 113 0.72 -5.04 -3.34
C ILE A 113 0.58 -5.06 -4.88
N ALA A 114 -0.51 -4.53 -5.43
CA ALA A 114 -0.71 -4.43 -6.87
C ALA A 114 0.39 -3.62 -7.58
N HIS A 115 0.87 -2.53 -6.98
CA HIS A 115 2.00 -1.75 -7.52
C HIS A 115 3.30 -2.55 -7.48
N ILE A 116 3.56 -3.25 -6.36
CA ILE A 116 4.73 -4.12 -6.22
C ILE A 116 4.71 -5.21 -7.29
N LEU A 117 3.54 -5.82 -7.52
CA LEU A 117 3.36 -6.84 -8.54
C LEU A 117 3.65 -6.30 -9.95
N GLN A 118 3.16 -5.09 -10.26
CA GLN A 118 3.44 -4.45 -11.55
C GLN A 118 4.94 -4.21 -11.76
N TYR A 119 5.65 -3.71 -10.75
CA TYR A 119 7.11 -3.53 -10.83
C TYR A 119 7.84 -4.88 -11.00
N ALA A 120 7.43 -5.90 -10.25
CA ALA A 120 8.05 -7.23 -10.31
C ALA A 120 7.82 -7.91 -11.67
N MET A 121 6.60 -7.81 -12.23
CA MET A 121 6.27 -8.35 -13.54
C MET A 121 7.01 -7.67 -14.68
N ALA A 122 7.35 -6.39 -14.52
CA ALA A 122 8.10 -5.59 -15.48
C ALA A 122 9.63 -5.63 -15.23
N ASP A 123 10.11 -6.48 -14.34
CA ASP A 123 11.54 -6.57 -13.96
C ASP A 123 12.16 -5.22 -13.49
N GLN A 124 11.35 -4.35 -12.88
CA GLN A 124 11.74 -2.99 -12.47
C GLN A 124 12.26 -2.91 -11.04
N ILE A 125 12.07 -3.98 -10.26
CA ILE A 125 12.57 -4.11 -8.89
C ILE A 125 13.31 -5.43 -8.72
N VAL A 126 14.09 -5.53 -7.66
CA VAL A 126 14.82 -6.76 -7.31
C VAL A 126 14.09 -7.49 -6.18
N PRO A 127 14.13 -8.83 -6.14
CA PRO A 127 13.60 -9.59 -5.02
C PRO A 127 14.37 -9.30 -3.73
N LEU A 128 13.64 -9.23 -2.61
CA LEU A 128 14.17 -8.99 -1.27
C LEU A 128 14.12 -10.26 -0.39
N THR A 129 14.00 -11.43 -0.99
CA THR A 129 13.82 -12.72 -0.32
C THR A 129 14.88 -12.99 0.74
N ASP A 130 16.15 -12.75 0.44
CA ASP A 130 17.24 -12.96 1.40
C ASP A 130 17.22 -11.96 2.55
N LEU A 131 16.76 -10.74 2.31
CA LEU A 131 16.57 -9.74 3.36
C LEU A 131 15.40 -10.12 4.27
N VAL A 132 14.28 -10.52 3.68
CA VAL A 132 13.06 -10.91 4.43
C VAL A 132 13.33 -12.15 5.30
N LYS A 133 14.05 -13.15 4.79
CA LYS A 133 14.40 -14.37 5.54
C LYS A 133 15.27 -14.14 6.78
N LYS A 134 15.94 -13.01 6.90
CA LYS A 134 16.75 -12.68 8.09
C LYS A 134 15.93 -12.39 9.34
N TYR A 135 14.64 -12.16 9.18
CA TYR A 135 13.76 -11.72 10.26
C TYR A 135 12.55 -12.66 10.38
N SER A 136 12.01 -12.77 11.60
CA SER A 136 10.77 -13.49 11.85
C SER A 136 9.59 -12.56 11.60
N TRP A 137 8.76 -12.90 10.62
CA TRP A 137 7.55 -12.16 10.28
C TRP A 137 6.32 -12.94 10.73
N GLY A 138 5.29 -12.25 11.17
CA GLY A 138 3.96 -12.83 11.30
C GLY A 138 3.40 -13.25 9.93
N LYS A 139 2.38 -14.09 9.91
CA LYS A 139 1.75 -14.58 8.65
C LYS A 139 1.31 -13.47 7.68
N GLN A 140 1.06 -12.26 8.20
CA GLN A 140 0.62 -11.10 7.44
C GLN A 140 1.77 -10.21 6.98
N GLY A 141 3.00 -10.47 7.44
CA GLY A 141 4.15 -9.59 7.21
C GLY A 141 4.87 -9.82 5.89
N THR A 142 4.56 -10.92 5.18
CA THR A 142 5.24 -11.26 3.94
C THR A 142 4.26 -11.73 2.88
N TRP A 143 4.57 -11.38 1.66
CA TRP A 143 3.85 -11.82 0.48
C TRP A 143 4.85 -12.22 -0.59
N SER A 144 4.55 -13.30 -1.32
CA SER A 144 5.44 -13.81 -2.35
C SER A 144 4.75 -13.90 -3.71
N TYR A 145 5.50 -13.63 -4.76
CA TYR A 145 5.11 -13.85 -6.14
C TYR A 145 6.22 -14.62 -6.84
N LYS A 146 5.88 -15.71 -7.53
CA LYS A 146 6.84 -16.65 -8.14
C LYS A 146 7.92 -17.16 -7.19
N GLY A 147 7.54 -17.38 -5.91
CA GLY A 147 8.45 -17.88 -4.88
C GLY A 147 9.41 -16.85 -4.28
N GLU A 148 9.35 -15.60 -4.71
CA GLU A 148 10.20 -14.52 -4.23
C GLU A 148 9.41 -13.48 -3.44
N ASN A 149 10.05 -12.86 -2.44
CA ASN A 149 9.54 -11.69 -1.74
C ASN A 149 10.04 -10.42 -2.45
N TRP A 150 9.13 -9.50 -2.74
CA TRP A 150 9.40 -8.33 -3.56
C TRP A 150 9.35 -7.02 -2.78
N PHE A 151 9.02 -7.07 -1.49
CA PHE A 151 8.99 -5.92 -0.62
C PHE A 151 9.47 -6.27 0.79
N TYR A 152 9.86 -5.24 1.53
CA TYR A 152 10.17 -5.29 2.93
C TYR A 152 9.13 -4.47 3.69
N PRO A 153 8.31 -5.07 4.57
CA PRO A 153 7.34 -4.31 5.35
C PRO A 153 8.08 -3.41 6.34
N TYR A 154 7.76 -2.13 6.36
CA TYR A 154 8.38 -1.19 7.29
C TYR A 154 7.40 -0.61 8.31
N ASP A 155 6.10 -0.70 8.04
CA ASP A 155 5.02 -0.35 8.97
C ASP A 155 3.82 -1.29 8.86
N TYR A 156 2.93 -1.17 9.81
CA TYR A 156 1.64 -1.84 9.83
C TYR A 156 0.55 -0.84 10.16
N ASN A 157 -0.40 -0.68 9.26
CA ASN A 157 -1.57 0.13 9.48
C ASN A 157 -2.75 -0.74 9.91
N LEU A 158 -3.38 -0.33 11.00
CA LEU A 158 -4.60 -0.96 11.48
C LEU A 158 -5.80 -0.11 11.08
N VAL A 159 -6.67 -0.66 10.24
CA VAL A 159 -7.95 -0.04 9.94
C VAL A 159 -8.95 -0.48 11.00
N THR A 160 -9.52 0.49 11.72
CA THR A 160 -10.47 0.24 12.80
C THR A 160 -11.50 1.35 12.88
N VAL A 161 -12.58 1.10 13.61
CA VAL A 161 -13.61 2.10 13.87
C VAL A 161 -13.30 2.83 15.19
N PHE A 162 -13.14 4.13 15.10
CA PHE A 162 -13.13 5.01 16.27
C PHE A 162 -14.55 5.54 16.52
N TYR A 163 -14.96 5.68 17.79
CA TYR A 163 -16.26 6.21 18.12
C TYR A 163 -16.19 7.26 19.22
N ARG A 164 -17.09 8.19 19.19
CA ARG A 164 -17.30 9.24 20.20
C ARG A 164 -18.00 8.63 21.41
N LYS A 165 -17.20 8.29 22.42
CA LYS A 165 -17.69 7.67 23.66
C LYS A 165 -18.76 8.52 24.37
N ASP A 166 -18.58 9.83 24.37
CA ASP A 166 -19.52 10.80 24.94
C ASP A 166 -20.88 10.74 24.24
N LEU A 167 -20.92 10.73 22.91
CA LEU A 167 -22.17 10.65 22.15
C LEU A 167 -22.87 9.28 22.32
N TYR A 168 -22.11 8.21 22.42
CA TYR A 168 -22.66 6.89 22.72
C TYR A 168 -23.32 6.86 24.12
N GLN A 169 -22.67 7.45 25.11
CA GLN A 169 -23.20 7.55 26.47
C GLN A 169 -24.47 8.43 26.53
N GLU A 170 -24.44 9.58 25.86
CA GLU A 170 -25.60 10.49 25.77
C GLU A 170 -26.84 9.79 25.21
N LYS A 171 -26.65 8.97 24.16
CA LYS A 171 -27.72 8.25 23.48
C LYS A 171 -28.00 6.86 24.06
N GLY A 172 -27.30 6.44 25.12
CA GLY A 172 -27.45 5.10 25.69
C GLY A 172 -27.07 3.97 24.76
N LEU A 173 -26.22 4.22 23.76
CA LEU A 173 -25.79 3.26 22.75
C LEU A 173 -24.69 2.32 23.28
N LYS A 174 -24.70 1.09 22.79
CA LYS A 174 -23.65 0.10 23.05
C LYS A 174 -22.70 0.03 21.87
N VAL A 175 -21.46 -0.43 22.11
CA VAL A 175 -20.53 -0.75 21.04
C VAL A 175 -21.14 -1.87 20.19
N PRO A 176 -21.29 -1.67 18.88
CA PRO A 176 -21.98 -2.60 18.00
C PRO A 176 -21.15 -3.89 17.84
N LYS A 177 -21.85 -5.02 17.72
CA LYS A 177 -21.25 -6.34 17.48
C LYS A 177 -21.55 -6.85 16.08
N THR A 178 -22.49 -6.22 15.39
CA THR A 178 -22.90 -6.57 14.02
C THR A 178 -22.99 -5.32 13.16
N TRP A 179 -22.97 -5.50 11.86
CA TRP A 179 -23.15 -4.40 10.89
C TRP A 179 -24.52 -3.75 11.02
N ALA A 180 -25.56 -4.53 11.34
CA ALA A 180 -26.90 -4.00 11.57
C ALA A 180 -26.91 -3.05 12.79
N GLU A 181 -26.37 -3.47 13.92
CA GLU A 181 -26.22 -2.64 15.11
C GLU A 181 -25.36 -1.39 14.85
N PHE A 182 -24.30 -1.52 14.04
CA PHE A 182 -23.46 -0.39 13.64
C PHE A 182 -24.27 0.63 12.85
N LEU A 183 -25.02 0.20 11.84
CA LEU A 183 -25.88 1.06 11.03
C LEU A 183 -26.98 1.74 11.87
N GLU A 184 -27.60 1.03 12.81
CA GLU A 184 -28.57 1.61 13.74
C GLU A 184 -27.93 2.68 14.61
N ASN A 185 -26.75 2.45 15.16
CA ASN A 185 -26.01 3.45 15.91
C ASN A 185 -25.68 4.68 15.05
N CYS A 186 -25.26 4.47 13.80
CA CYS A 186 -25.03 5.58 12.87
C CYS A 186 -26.30 6.41 12.64
N ARG A 187 -27.45 5.76 12.45
CA ARG A 187 -28.75 6.44 12.30
C ARG A 187 -29.11 7.24 13.56
N ALA A 188 -28.93 6.64 14.75
CA ALA A 188 -29.23 7.30 16.03
C ALA A 188 -28.32 8.51 16.33
N LEU A 189 -27.09 8.50 15.82
CA LEU A 189 -26.10 9.56 15.99
C LEU A 189 -26.24 10.66 14.93
N THR A 190 -26.93 10.41 13.83
CA THR A 190 -27.14 11.39 12.76
C THR A 190 -28.02 12.53 13.28
N VAL A 191 -27.59 13.77 13.06
CA VAL A 191 -28.37 14.97 13.38
C VAL A 191 -28.73 15.67 12.08
N THR A 192 -30.03 15.85 11.87
CA THR A 192 -30.55 16.52 10.66
C THR A 192 -31.17 17.88 11.07
N LYS A 193 -30.86 18.90 10.28
CA LYS A 193 -31.43 20.24 10.42
C LYS A 193 -31.85 20.76 9.04
N ASP A 194 -33.03 21.29 8.93
CA ASP A 194 -33.56 21.84 7.66
C ASP A 194 -33.44 20.88 6.46
N GLY A 195 -33.62 19.57 6.70
CA GLY A 195 -33.51 18.53 5.68
C GLY A 195 -32.10 18.12 5.32
N ASN A 196 -31.05 18.74 5.91
CA ASN A 196 -29.65 18.41 5.67
C ASN A 196 -29.05 17.72 6.90
N ILE A 197 -28.09 16.83 6.66
CA ILE A 197 -27.31 16.23 7.75
C ILE A 197 -26.28 17.25 8.24
N GLU A 198 -26.50 17.77 9.45
CA GLU A 198 -25.58 18.69 10.12
C GLU A 198 -24.40 17.95 10.77
N ARG A 199 -24.68 16.78 11.34
CA ARG A 199 -23.67 15.87 11.88
C ARG A 199 -23.96 14.44 11.41
N GLY A 200 -23.03 13.85 10.70
CA GLY A 200 -23.12 12.45 10.30
C GLY A 200 -23.02 11.49 11.48
N GLY A 201 -23.73 10.37 11.40
CA GLY A 201 -23.63 9.28 12.36
C GLY A 201 -22.36 8.44 12.19
N CYS A 202 -21.79 8.45 11.01
CA CYS A 202 -20.47 7.91 10.71
C CYS A 202 -19.77 8.72 9.61
N VAL A 203 -18.48 8.46 9.46
CA VAL A 203 -17.66 8.95 8.34
C VAL A 203 -16.84 7.78 7.83
N ILE A 204 -16.89 7.54 6.52
CA ILE A 204 -16.08 6.56 5.82
C ILE A 204 -15.47 7.28 4.62
N PRO A 205 -14.17 7.08 4.30
CA PRO A 205 -13.59 7.65 3.08
C PRO A 205 -14.25 7.00 1.85
N LEU A 206 -14.76 7.81 0.95
CA LEU A 206 -15.43 7.36 -0.27
C LEU A 206 -14.86 8.02 -1.54
N ALA A 207 -13.78 8.79 -1.43
CA ALA A 207 -13.07 9.31 -2.58
C ALA A 207 -12.51 8.16 -3.43
N SER A 208 -12.30 8.42 -4.72
CA SER A 208 -11.67 7.42 -5.62
C SER A 208 -10.16 7.34 -5.37
N ASP A 209 -9.77 6.83 -4.20
CA ASP A 209 -8.38 6.72 -3.78
C ASP A 209 -8.12 5.50 -2.88
N SER A 210 -6.90 5.47 -2.31
CA SER A 210 -6.43 4.40 -1.45
C SER A 210 -7.20 4.24 -0.14
N ALA A 211 -7.65 5.35 0.44
CA ALA A 211 -8.33 5.32 1.73
C ALA A 211 -9.65 4.57 1.65
N THR A 212 -10.39 4.76 0.56
CA THR A 212 -11.62 4.01 0.27
C THR A 212 -11.33 2.50 0.18
N ASN A 213 -10.27 2.11 -0.51
CA ASN A 213 -9.89 0.70 -0.62
C ASN A 213 -9.58 0.10 0.75
N TRP A 214 -8.78 0.76 1.58
CA TRP A 214 -8.41 0.26 2.91
C TRP A 214 -9.62 0.14 3.82
N ALA A 215 -10.50 1.13 3.83
CA ALA A 215 -11.71 1.12 4.66
C ALA A 215 -12.73 0.07 4.20
N SER A 216 -12.81 -0.18 2.89
CA SER A 216 -13.87 -1.01 2.29
C SER A 216 -13.48 -2.47 2.15
N PHE A 217 -12.23 -2.79 1.79
CA PHE A 217 -11.81 -4.15 1.48
C PHE A 217 -11.95 -5.11 2.66
N GLY A 218 -11.56 -4.69 3.87
CA GLY A 218 -11.74 -5.51 5.05
C GLY A 218 -13.18 -5.92 5.27
N ASN A 219 -14.12 -5.02 5.03
CA ASN A 219 -15.54 -5.26 5.18
C ASN A 219 -16.10 -6.14 4.05
N LEU A 220 -15.65 -5.91 2.81
CA LEU A 220 -16.05 -6.73 1.68
C LEU A 220 -15.52 -8.17 1.81
N PHE A 221 -14.28 -8.37 2.30
CA PHE A 221 -13.74 -9.70 2.57
C PHE A 221 -14.47 -10.43 3.70
N ALA A 222 -15.03 -9.71 4.66
CA ALA A 222 -15.85 -10.32 5.71
C ALA A 222 -17.16 -10.89 5.15
N GLU A 223 -17.70 -10.32 4.07
CA GLU A 223 -18.93 -10.75 3.43
C GLU A 223 -18.67 -11.67 2.24
N ALA A 224 -17.76 -11.30 1.33
CA ALA A 224 -17.43 -12.05 0.12
C ALA A 224 -16.00 -12.62 0.23
N PRO A 225 -15.84 -13.91 0.46
CA PRO A 225 -14.54 -14.50 0.80
C PRO A 225 -13.53 -14.50 -0.35
N LYS A 226 -13.97 -14.27 -1.59
CA LYS A 226 -13.08 -14.29 -2.77
C LYS A 226 -13.36 -13.13 -3.70
N PHE A 227 -12.31 -12.39 -4.05
CA PHE A 227 -12.30 -11.43 -5.16
C PHE A 227 -11.92 -12.09 -6.48
N TYR A 228 -11.01 -13.06 -6.39
CA TYR A 228 -10.41 -13.75 -7.53
C TYR A 228 -10.45 -15.25 -7.31
N ASP A 229 -10.62 -16.00 -8.39
CA ASP A 229 -10.37 -17.44 -8.40
C ASP A 229 -8.88 -17.76 -8.48
N ASP A 230 -8.55 -19.05 -8.48
CA ASP A 230 -7.16 -19.53 -8.56
C ASP A 230 -6.48 -19.21 -9.91
N LYS A 231 -7.25 -18.74 -10.90
CA LYS A 231 -6.80 -18.28 -12.21
C LYS A 231 -6.76 -16.76 -12.33
N TRP A 232 -6.98 -16.04 -11.24
CA TRP A 232 -7.03 -14.58 -11.18
C TRP A 232 -8.20 -13.94 -11.94
N ASN A 233 -9.27 -14.67 -12.22
CA ASN A 233 -10.51 -14.06 -12.71
C ASN A 233 -11.24 -13.38 -11.56
N VAL A 234 -11.84 -12.22 -11.81
CA VAL A 234 -12.73 -11.56 -10.85
C VAL A 234 -13.98 -12.42 -10.68
N VAL A 235 -14.34 -12.75 -9.44
CA VAL A 235 -15.48 -13.63 -9.11
C VAL A 235 -16.45 -13.00 -8.09
N LEU A 236 -16.49 -11.68 -7.99
CA LEU A 236 -17.39 -10.98 -7.09
C LEU A 236 -18.88 -11.19 -7.44
N ASP A 237 -19.17 -11.41 -8.69
CA ASP A 237 -20.51 -11.68 -9.26
C ASP A 237 -20.81 -13.17 -9.42
N ALA A 238 -19.88 -14.05 -9.06
CA ALA A 238 -20.14 -15.49 -9.06
C ALA A 238 -21.28 -15.82 -8.08
N PRO A 239 -22.07 -16.88 -8.36
CA PRO A 239 -23.27 -17.21 -7.56
C PRO A 239 -23.02 -17.25 -6.04
N GLU A 240 -21.88 -17.81 -5.61
CA GLU A 240 -21.49 -17.89 -4.21
C GLU A 240 -21.10 -16.55 -3.58
N ASN A 241 -20.65 -15.58 -4.37
CA ASN A 241 -20.20 -14.26 -3.93
C ASN A 241 -21.23 -13.14 -4.18
N ALA A 242 -22.14 -13.31 -5.11
CA ALA A 242 -23.08 -12.26 -5.52
C ALA A 242 -23.96 -11.77 -4.35
N GLY A 243 -24.49 -12.69 -3.54
CA GLY A 243 -25.27 -12.32 -2.36
C GLY A 243 -24.47 -11.57 -1.30
N PRO A 244 -23.32 -12.09 -0.84
CA PRO A 244 -22.42 -11.38 0.06
C PRO A 244 -21.97 -10.02 -0.47
N THR A 245 -21.60 -9.92 -1.74
CA THR A 245 -21.21 -8.65 -2.38
C THR A 245 -22.38 -7.65 -2.39
N GLY A 246 -23.59 -8.12 -2.69
CA GLY A 246 -24.81 -7.29 -2.63
C GLY A 246 -25.04 -6.73 -1.23
N ARG A 247 -24.99 -7.56 -0.17
CA ARG A 247 -25.13 -7.09 1.22
C ARG A 247 -24.11 -6.04 1.61
N PHE A 248 -22.86 -6.20 1.17
CA PHE A 248 -21.84 -5.19 1.38
C PHE A 248 -22.19 -3.86 0.70
N LEU A 249 -22.62 -3.88 -0.55
CA LEU A 249 -22.99 -2.68 -1.28
C LEU A 249 -24.23 -2.00 -0.66
N ASP A 250 -25.24 -2.77 -0.24
CA ASP A 250 -26.41 -2.26 0.46
C ASP A 250 -26.04 -1.60 1.78
N LEU A 251 -25.15 -2.22 2.57
CA LEU A 251 -24.65 -1.64 3.81
C LEU A 251 -23.97 -0.28 3.55
N TYR A 252 -23.10 -0.19 2.55
CA TYR A 252 -22.40 1.05 2.22
C TYR A 252 -23.36 2.13 1.71
N ALA A 253 -24.34 1.75 0.90
CA ALA A 253 -25.39 2.66 0.46
C ALA A 253 -26.22 3.20 1.63
N ASP A 254 -26.52 2.36 2.61
CA ASP A 254 -27.25 2.78 3.81
C ASP A 254 -26.39 3.63 4.77
N LEU A 255 -25.12 3.30 4.94
CA LEU A 255 -24.18 4.12 5.71
C LEU A 255 -24.01 5.51 5.08
N TYR A 256 -23.92 5.60 3.75
CA TYR A 256 -23.84 6.88 3.04
C TYR A 256 -25.01 7.82 3.36
N LYS A 257 -26.22 7.27 3.57
CA LYS A 257 -27.40 8.05 3.97
C LYS A 257 -27.29 8.67 5.37
N THR A 258 -26.33 8.23 6.18
CA THR A 258 -26.06 8.77 7.52
C THR A 258 -24.88 9.75 7.54
N MET A 259 -24.31 10.08 6.37
CA MET A 259 -23.17 10.98 6.23
C MET A 259 -23.58 12.33 5.64
N PRO A 260 -22.84 13.40 5.95
CA PRO A 260 -23.05 14.69 5.29
C PRO A 260 -22.88 14.60 3.76
N ALA A 261 -23.47 15.55 3.05
CA ALA A 261 -23.24 15.65 1.60
C ALA A 261 -21.75 15.86 1.27
N GLY A 262 -21.29 15.35 0.13
CA GLY A 262 -19.91 15.51 -0.33
C GLY A 262 -18.92 14.46 0.18
N MET A 263 -19.35 13.48 0.96
CA MET A 263 -18.46 12.41 1.46
C MET A 263 -17.80 11.57 0.39
N ASN A 264 -18.34 11.55 -0.83
CA ASN A 264 -17.74 10.89 -1.99
C ASN A 264 -16.44 11.55 -2.48
N THR A 265 -16.05 12.69 -1.93
CA THR A 265 -14.77 13.37 -2.22
C THR A 265 -13.80 13.31 -1.04
N VAL A 266 -14.22 12.74 0.10
CA VAL A 266 -13.41 12.68 1.31
C VAL A 266 -12.43 11.53 1.26
N SER A 267 -11.16 11.86 1.42
CA SER A 267 -10.02 10.96 1.47
C SER A 267 -9.52 10.79 2.92
N TYR A 268 -8.38 10.17 3.05
CA TYR A 268 -7.72 9.91 4.33
C TYR A 268 -7.36 11.18 5.11
N ALA A 269 -7.01 12.26 4.42
CA ALA A 269 -6.52 13.47 5.07
C ALA A 269 -7.63 14.31 5.73
N GLU A 270 -8.90 14.09 5.34
CA GLU A 270 -10.07 14.82 5.81
C GLU A 270 -10.83 14.08 6.93
N LEU A 271 -10.42 12.84 7.26
CA LEU A 271 -10.99 12.04 8.34
C LEU A 271 -10.37 12.40 9.68
#